data_9b5d0a134a61235459f21ba7c61c3c99
#
_entry.id   9b5d0a134a61235459f21ba7c61c3c99
#
_cell.length_a   1.000
_cell.length_b   1.000
_cell.length_c   1.000
_cell.angle_alpha   90.00
_cell.angle_beta   90.00
_cell.angle_gamma   90.00
#
_symmetry.space_group_name_H-M   'P 1'
#
loop_
_entity.id
_entity.type
_entity.pdbx_description
1 polymer ?
#
loop_
_entity_poly.entity_id
_entity_poly.type
_entity_poly.pdbx_seq_one_letter_code
_entity_poly.pdbx_strand_id
1 'polypeptide(L)'
;MKVMVTGGAGYIGSITAEVLLAHKHDVLVFDNLFQGHRDAVPDTASWVQGDLAAPDDIREAIAAYRPDAVMHFAARSLVGESMAYPFPYLRDNVVNGLNLIEACVDAGVGRFILSSTANLFAPAGSALIDEHSPIAPGSPYGESKWSLERALHWVSESQGLRYASLRYFNAAGASEMRGEHHEPETHLIPLVLQVASGHLEHITIFGDDYDTPDGTCIRDYVHVLDLAEAHVLALTDVKEHNRIYNIGNGAGFSVRQVIDAARSVTGKAIPEQIGPRRHGDPSTLVA
;
A
#
# COMPACT_ATOMS: atom_id res chain seq x y z
N MET A 1 -2.06 -5.96 22.15
CA MET A 1 -0.98 -4.98 21.97
C MET A 1 -1.58 -3.65 21.62
N LYS A 2 -0.90 -2.56 21.94
CA LYS A 2 -1.21 -1.23 21.45
C LYS A 2 -0.53 -1.00 20.10
N VAL A 3 -1.29 -0.75 19.06
CA VAL A 3 -0.78 -0.56 17.71
C VAL A 3 -1.19 0.81 17.19
N MET A 4 -0.22 1.63 16.78
CA MET A 4 -0.49 2.88 16.08
C MET A 4 -0.46 2.63 14.57
N VAL A 5 -1.52 3.02 13.88
CA VAL A 5 -1.69 2.87 12.43
C VAL A 5 -1.63 4.26 11.80
N THR A 6 -0.52 4.60 11.15
CA THR A 6 -0.42 5.86 10.39
C THR A 6 -0.94 5.65 8.97
N GLY A 7 -1.71 6.61 8.45
CA GLY A 7 -2.47 6.41 7.21
C GLY A 7 -3.71 5.52 7.40
N GLY A 8 -4.18 5.40 8.66
CA GLY A 8 -5.28 4.51 9.01
C GLY A 8 -6.67 5.03 8.64
N ALA A 9 -6.79 6.21 8.04
CA ALA A 9 -8.00 6.72 7.41
C ALA A 9 -8.05 6.44 5.89
N GLY A 10 -6.96 5.89 5.31
CA GLY A 10 -6.89 5.45 3.92
C GLY A 10 -7.44 4.03 3.71
N TYR A 11 -7.48 3.57 2.46
CA TYR A 11 -8.05 2.28 2.05
C TYR A 11 -7.48 1.09 2.85
N ILE A 12 -6.19 0.78 2.67
CA ILE A 12 -5.57 -0.39 3.31
C ILE A 12 -5.45 -0.20 4.84
N GLY A 13 -5.09 1.02 5.27
CA GLY A 13 -4.89 1.33 6.68
C GLY A 13 -6.17 1.19 7.52
N SER A 14 -7.33 1.63 7.01
CA SER A 14 -8.61 1.54 7.73
C SER A 14 -9.09 0.10 7.86
N ILE A 15 -8.94 -0.71 6.82
CA ILE A 15 -9.27 -2.15 6.85
C ILE A 15 -8.30 -2.90 7.76
N THR A 16 -7.01 -2.54 7.76
CA THR A 16 -6.05 -3.13 8.70
C THR A 16 -6.38 -2.76 10.16
N ALA A 17 -6.81 -1.52 10.41
CA ALA A 17 -7.29 -1.11 11.75
C ALA A 17 -8.53 -1.91 12.19
N GLU A 18 -9.47 -2.18 11.28
CA GLU A 18 -10.64 -3.04 11.52
C GLU A 18 -10.22 -4.46 11.92
N VAL A 19 -9.30 -5.07 11.15
CA VAL A 19 -8.79 -6.42 11.41
C VAL A 19 -8.01 -6.48 12.74
N LEU A 20 -7.15 -5.49 13.03
CA LEU A 20 -6.45 -5.40 14.32
C LEU A 20 -7.42 -5.37 15.52
N LEU A 21 -8.50 -4.60 15.42
CA LEU A 21 -9.53 -4.54 16.46
C LEU A 21 -10.27 -5.88 16.62
N ALA A 22 -10.55 -6.57 15.52
CA ALA A 22 -11.12 -7.92 15.54
C ALA A 22 -10.20 -8.93 16.26
N HIS A 23 -8.88 -8.80 16.09
CA HIS A 23 -7.84 -9.55 16.79
C HIS A 23 -7.58 -9.07 18.24
N LYS A 24 -8.43 -8.17 18.79
CA LYS A 24 -8.33 -7.66 20.15
C LYS A 24 -7.07 -6.84 20.44
N HIS A 25 -6.50 -6.20 19.42
CA HIS A 25 -5.52 -5.16 19.63
C HIS A 25 -6.21 -3.84 20.03
N ASP A 26 -5.51 -3.01 20.78
CA ASP A 26 -5.86 -1.62 21.00
C ASP A 26 -5.26 -0.79 19.85
N VAL A 27 -6.05 0.01 19.16
CA VAL A 27 -5.65 0.68 17.93
C VAL A 27 -5.78 2.19 18.07
N LEU A 28 -4.69 2.90 17.75
CA LEU A 28 -4.70 4.33 17.49
C LEU A 28 -4.52 4.55 15.98
N VAL A 29 -5.46 5.24 15.35
CA VAL A 29 -5.30 5.74 13.98
C VAL A 29 -4.74 7.16 14.03
N PHE A 30 -3.66 7.39 13.27
CA PHE A 30 -3.03 8.69 13.06
C PHE A 30 -3.02 9.02 11.57
N ASP A 31 -3.66 10.11 11.18
CA ASP A 31 -3.82 10.50 9.77
C ASP A 31 -4.02 12.01 9.65
N ASN A 32 -3.57 12.62 8.56
CA ASN A 32 -3.78 14.04 8.28
C ASN A 32 -5.02 14.33 7.41
N LEU A 33 -5.68 13.26 6.93
CA LEU A 33 -6.84 13.31 6.03
C LEU A 33 -6.54 13.95 4.66
N PHE A 34 -5.29 13.89 4.20
CA PHE A 34 -4.93 14.39 2.86
C PHE A 34 -5.62 13.59 1.74
N GLN A 35 -5.67 12.26 1.88
CA GLN A 35 -6.40 11.34 1.00
C GLN A 35 -7.30 10.38 1.78
N GLY A 36 -7.12 10.28 3.09
CA GLY A 36 -7.93 9.47 3.96
C GLY A 36 -9.26 10.14 4.30
N HIS A 37 -10.22 9.32 4.73
CA HIS A 37 -11.56 9.74 5.10
C HIS A 37 -11.82 9.45 6.58
N ARG A 38 -12.26 10.46 7.35
CA ARG A 38 -12.50 10.30 8.79
C ARG A 38 -13.53 9.20 9.10
N ASP A 39 -14.52 9.04 8.25
CA ASP A 39 -15.59 8.04 8.35
C ASP A 39 -15.11 6.61 8.03
N ALA A 40 -13.95 6.44 7.38
CA ALA A 40 -13.32 5.14 7.22
C ALA A 40 -12.65 4.62 8.51
N VAL A 41 -12.38 5.47 9.49
CA VAL A 41 -11.76 5.07 10.76
C VAL A 41 -12.78 4.29 11.60
N PRO A 42 -12.45 3.07 12.11
CA PRO A 42 -13.35 2.32 12.97
C PRO A 42 -13.73 3.09 14.25
N ASP A 43 -15.00 3.10 14.61
CA ASP A 43 -15.50 3.84 15.77
C ASP A 43 -14.85 3.46 17.10
N THR A 44 -14.38 2.21 17.21
CA THR A 44 -13.71 1.69 18.40
C THR A 44 -12.21 1.93 18.43
N ALA A 45 -11.63 2.50 17.36
CA ALA A 45 -10.24 2.93 17.37
C ALA A 45 -10.09 4.30 18.02
N SER A 46 -9.00 4.51 18.74
CA SER A 46 -8.57 5.84 19.12
C SER A 46 -8.16 6.64 17.88
N TRP A 47 -8.34 7.94 17.88
CA TRP A 47 -8.10 8.83 16.75
C TRP A 47 -7.25 10.05 17.11
N VAL A 48 -6.25 10.31 16.29
CA VAL A 48 -5.48 11.56 16.29
C VAL A 48 -5.36 12.05 14.85
N GLN A 49 -5.84 13.27 14.60
CA GLN A 49 -5.52 13.98 13.37
C GLN A 49 -4.19 14.69 13.54
N GLY A 50 -3.18 14.28 12.76
CA GLY A 50 -1.83 14.84 12.82
C GLY A 50 -1.07 14.60 11.53
N ASP A 51 0.01 15.31 11.32
CA ASP A 51 0.83 15.24 10.11
C ASP A 51 2.23 14.69 10.40
N LEU A 52 2.68 13.72 9.61
CA LEU A 52 4.06 13.19 9.70
C LEU A 52 5.12 14.23 9.29
N ALA A 53 4.73 15.31 8.62
CA ALA A 53 5.60 16.45 8.37
C ALA A 53 5.84 17.32 9.61
N ALA A 54 5.04 17.14 10.68
CA ALA A 54 5.14 17.80 11.96
C ALA A 54 5.68 16.82 13.03
N PRO A 55 7.01 16.80 13.31
CA PRO A 55 7.57 15.84 14.27
C PRO A 55 6.96 15.93 15.68
N ASP A 56 6.48 17.09 16.09
CA ASP A 56 5.85 17.25 17.40
C ASP A 56 4.50 16.54 17.48
N ASP A 57 3.67 16.55 16.42
CA ASP A 57 2.42 15.79 16.36
C ASP A 57 2.68 14.30 16.59
N ILE A 58 3.76 13.77 15.97
CA ILE A 58 4.13 12.35 16.08
C ILE A 58 4.56 12.05 17.53
N ARG A 59 5.46 12.87 18.09
CA ARG A 59 5.98 12.68 19.45
C ARG A 59 4.87 12.75 20.51
N GLU A 60 3.95 13.71 20.38
CA GLU A 60 2.81 13.84 21.27
C GLU A 60 1.87 12.62 21.18
N ALA A 61 1.54 12.17 19.97
CA ALA A 61 0.71 10.98 19.77
C ALA A 61 1.35 9.71 20.37
N ILE A 62 2.66 9.49 20.11
CA ILE A 62 3.38 8.33 20.64
C ILE A 62 3.52 8.42 22.16
N ALA A 63 3.84 9.57 22.73
CA ALA A 63 4.00 9.75 24.17
C ALA A 63 2.67 9.52 24.92
N ALA A 64 1.55 10.00 24.38
CA ALA A 64 0.23 9.84 24.97
C ALA A 64 -0.27 8.39 24.87
N TYR A 65 -0.13 7.77 23.70
CA TYR A 65 -0.68 6.43 23.44
C TYR A 65 0.25 5.29 23.89
N ARG A 66 1.57 5.47 23.78
CA ARG A 66 2.62 4.48 24.09
C ARG A 66 2.41 3.16 23.34
N PRO A 67 2.51 3.18 22.00
CA PRO A 67 2.30 1.98 21.19
C PRO A 67 3.42 0.95 21.40
N ASP A 68 3.07 -0.33 21.40
CA ASP A 68 4.02 -1.46 21.34
C ASP A 68 4.59 -1.61 19.92
N ALA A 69 3.81 -1.21 18.92
CA ALA A 69 4.15 -1.31 17.51
C ALA A 69 3.52 -0.18 16.68
N VAL A 70 4.17 0.14 15.57
CA VAL A 70 3.64 1.07 14.55
C VAL A 70 3.47 0.32 13.23
N MET A 71 2.32 0.50 12.57
CA MET A 71 2.06 0.12 11.18
C MET A 71 1.97 1.36 10.32
N HIS A 72 2.84 1.46 9.32
CA HIS A 72 2.99 2.67 8.52
C HIS A 72 2.42 2.51 7.11
N PHE A 73 1.20 3.03 6.89
CA PHE A 73 0.53 3.09 5.60
C PHE A 73 0.53 4.48 4.98
N ALA A 74 0.74 5.53 5.77
CA ALA A 74 0.72 6.91 5.28
C ALA A 74 1.80 7.14 4.22
N ALA A 75 1.39 7.33 2.98
CA ALA A 75 2.28 7.58 1.86
C ALA A 75 1.50 8.12 0.65
N ARG A 76 2.18 8.84 -0.24
CA ARG A 76 1.72 9.00 -1.62
C ARG A 76 2.00 7.71 -2.38
N SER A 77 1.05 7.20 -3.17
CA SER A 77 1.11 5.86 -3.77
C SER A 77 0.94 5.81 -5.28
N LEU A 78 0.70 6.95 -5.95
CA LEU A 78 0.40 6.99 -7.38
C LEU A 78 1.68 7.00 -8.22
N VAL A 79 2.05 5.84 -8.81
CA VAL A 79 3.27 5.67 -9.62
C VAL A 79 3.35 6.72 -10.74
N GLY A 80 2.27 6.89 -11.52
CA GLY A 80 2.25 7.83 -12.64
C GLY A 80 2.43 9.29 -12.20
N GLU A 81 1.81 9.70 -11.09
CA GLU A 81 2.00 11.04 -10.53
C GLU A 81 3.44 11.25 -10.06
N SER A 82 4.06 10.22 -9.47
CA SER A 82 5.44 10.30 -8.99
C SER A 82 6.43 10.58 -10.12
N MET A 83 6.17 10.08 -11.35
CA MET A 83 7.00 10.36 -12.52
C MET A 83 6.92 11.83 -12.95
N ALA A 84 5.75 12.45 -12.82
CA ALA A 84 5.57 13.88 -13.17
C ALA A 84 6.03 14.81 -12.03
N TYR A 85 5.83 14.41 -10.78
CA TYR A 85 6.09 15.23 -9.59
C TYR A 85 6.89 14.45 -8.53
N PRO A 86 8.20 14.23 -8.72
CA PRO A 86 9.00 13.36 -7.82
C PRO A 86 9.19 13.94 -6.41
N PHE A 87 9.32 15.26 -6.27
CA PHE A 87 9.66 15.89 -4.99
C PHE A 87 8.63 15.67 -3.87
N PRO A 88 7.30 15.73 -4.11
CA PRO A 88 6.32 15.36 -3.10
C PRO A 88 6.51 13.93 -2.59
N TYR A 89 6.78 12.97 -3.49
CA TYR A 89 6.99 11.56 -3.11
C TYR A 89 8.25 11.37 -2.27
N LEU A 90 9.36 11.99 -2.67
CA LEU A 90 10.61 11.92 -1.90
C LEU A 90 10.50 12.63 -0.55
N ARG A 91 9.76 13.75 -0.47
CA ARG A 91 9.55 14.46 0.79
C ARG A 91 8.55 13.73 1.69
N ASP A 92 7.34 13.50 1.19
CA ASP A 92 6.25 13.02 2.03
C ASP A 92 6.45 11.54 2.41
N ASN A 93 7.00 10.71 1.53
CA ASN A 93 7.26 9.32 1.87
C ASN A 93 8.57 9.16 2.65
N VAL A 94 9.68 9.76 2.19
CA VAL A 94 10.98 9.49 2.83
C VAL A 94 11.19 10.35 4.07
N VAL A 95 11.08 11.67 3.96
CA VAL A 95 11.38 12.55 5.10
C VAL A 95 10.37 12.34 6.23
N ASN A 96 9.08 12.30 5.90
CA ASN A 96 8.04 12.09 6.92
C ASN A 96 8.09 10.67 7.51
N GLY A 97 8.45 9.67 6.68
CA GLY A 97 8.71 8.31 7.18
C GLY A 97 9.91 8.25 8.15
N LEU A 98 10.98 8.99 7.87
CA LEU A 98 12.13 9.10 8.79
C LEU A 98 11.73 9.80 10.10
N ASN A 99 10.94 10.88 10.07
CA ASN A 99 10.43 11.53 11.28
C ASN A 99 9.68 10.53 12.17
N LEU A 100 8.85 9.66 11.56
CA LEU A 100 8.12 8.62 12.30
C LEU A 100 9.06 7.56 12.89
N ILE A 101 10.03 7.08 12.11
CA ILE A 101 11.00 6.06 12.56
C ILE A 101 11.84 6.61 13.73
N GLU A 102 12.34 7.86 13.63
CA GLU A 102 13.08 8.52 14.69
C GLU A 102 12.25 8.63 15.97
N ALA A 103 11.02 9.11 15.89
CA ALA A 103 10.12 9.20 17.04
C ALA A 103 9.80 7.83 17.66
N CYS A 104 9.71 6.77 16.86
CA CYS A 104 9.55 5.39 17.36
C CYS A 104 10.78 4.94 18.16
N VAL A 105 11.99 5.21 17.66
CA VAL A 105 13.24 4.87 18.34
C VAL A 105 13.36 5.62 19.66
N ASP A 106 13.15 6.94 19.64
CA ASP A 106 13.24 7.81 20.82
C ASP A 106 12.28 7.38 21.93
N ALA A 107 11.11 6.89 21.56
CA ALA A 107 10.09 6.43 22.49
C ALA A 107 10.22 4.94 22.89
N GLY A 108 11.15 4.20 22.31
CA GLY A 108 11.37 2.78 22.58
C GLY A 108 10.26 1.88 22.02
N VAL A 109 9.61 2.27 20.93
CA VAL A 109 8.64 1.41 20.21
C VAL A 109 9.37 0.16 19.72
N GLY A 110 8.83 -1.03 20.03
CA GLY A 110 9.54 -2.28 19.79
C GLY A 110 9.49 -2.78 18.34
N ARG A 111 8.45 -2.41 17.58
CA ARG A 111 8.18 -2.99 16.25
C ARG A 111 7.65 -1.96 15.27
N PHE A 112 8.13 -2.07 14.03
CA PHE A 112 7.70 -1.22 12.92
C PHE A 112 7.31 -2.08 11.71
N ILE A 113 6.07 -1.98 11.24
CA ILE A 113 5.60 -2.69 10.05
C ILE A 113 5.41 -1.68 8.93
N LEU A 114 6.21 -1.83 7.88
CA LEU A 114 6.19 -0.94 6.72
C LEU A 114 5.29 -1.52 5.62
N SER A 115 4.30 -0.76 5.22
CA SER A 115 3.61 -0.89 3.94
C SER A 115 4.59 -0.54 2.82
N SER A 116 5.23 -1.57 2.22
CA SER A 116 6.14 -1.44 1.09
C SER A 116 5.43 -1.79 -0.23
N THR A 117 6.16 -2.04 -1.29
CA THR A 117 5.59 -2.20 -2.63
C THR A 117 6.40 -3.13 -3.51
N ALA A 118 5.76 -3.83 -4.44
CA ALA A 118 6.43 -4.55 -5.53
C ALA A 118 7.06 -3.61 -6.59
N ASN A 119 6.71 -2.31 -6.59
CA ASN A 119 7.27 -1.33 -7.54
C ASN A 119 8.75 -0.99 -7.29
N LEU A 120 9.38 -1.58 -6.30
CA LEU A 120 10.82 -1.47 -6.07
C LEU A 120 11.64 -2.51 -6.87
N PHE A 121 11.03 -3.55 -7.41
CA PHE A 121 11.74 -4.56 -8.18
C PHE A 121 12.07 -4.11 -9.60
N ALA A 122 13.20 -4.61 -10.12
CA ALA A 122 13.51 -4.51 -11.54
C ALA A 122 12.43 -5.24 -12.38
N PRO A 123 12.17 -4.78 -13.62
CA PRO A 123 11.31 -5.52 -14.53
C PRO A 123 11.79 -6.97 -14.69
N ALA A 124 10.96 -7.94 -14.34
CA ALA A 124 11.31 -9.38 -14.36
C ALA A 124 10.90 -10.08 -15.67
N GLY A 125 10.33 -9.35 -16.64
CA GLY A 125 9.75 -9.97 -17.86
C GLY A 125 8.55 -10.83 -17.48
N SER A 126 8.61 -12.13 -17.83
CA SER A 126 7.57 -13.12 -17.47
C SER A 126 7.91 -13.92 -16.22
N ALA A 127 9.05 -13.67 -15.56
CA ALA A 127 9.45 -14.41 -14.35
C ALA A 127 8.66 -13.93 -13.13
N LEU A 128 8.40 -14.85 -12.19
CA LEU A 128 7.84 -14.52 -10.89
C LEU A 128 8.88 -13.77 -10.04
N ILE A 129 8.41 -12.87 -9.20
CA ILE A 129 9.23 -12.01 -8.35
C ILE A 129 9.19 -12.54 -6.92
N ASP A 130 10.35 -12.98 -6.42
CA ASP A 130 10.56 -13.33 -5.02
C ASP A 130 11.30 -12.23 -4.25
N GLU A 131 11.51 -12.42 -2.94
CA GLU A 131 12.21 -11.46 -2.07
C GLU A 131 13.68 -11.27 -2.42
N HIS A 132 14.29 -12.20 -3.18
CA HIS A 132 15.69 -12.17 -3.65
C HIS A 132 15.84 -11.55 -5.04
N SER A 133 14.74 -11.27 -5.71
CA SER A 133 14.72 -10.66 -7.02
C SER A 133 15.41 -9.29 -7.01
N PRO A 134 16.09 -8.89 -8.11
CA PRO A 134 16.84 -7.64 -8.17
C PRO A 134 15.97 -6.43 -7.89
N ILE A 135 16.46 -5.52 -7.03
CA ILE A 135 15.81 -4.26 -6.72
C ILE A 135 16.40 -3.18 -7.63
N ALA A 136 15.55 -2.58 -8.44
CA ALA A 136 15.86 -1.42 -9.27
C ALA A 136 14.55 -0.64 -9.52
N PRO A 137 14.16 0.25 -8.60
CA PRO A 137 12.91 0.99 -8.71
C PRO A 137 12.82 1.79 -10.00
N GLY A 138 11.75 1.61 -10.74
CA GLY A 138 11.48 2.32 -12.00
C GLY A 138 10.75 3.65 -11.82
N SER A 139 10.48 4.08 -10.58
CA SER A 139 9.72 5.28 -10.27
C SER A 139 10.15 5.93 -8.96
N PRO A 140 9.94 7.26 -8.80
CA PRO A 140 10.20 7.94 -7.53
C PRO A 140 9.37 7.38 -6.36
N TYR A 141 8.18 6.85 -6.61
CA TYR A 141 7.41 6.12 -5.61
C TYR A 141 8.13 4.86 -5.12
N GLY A 142 8.56 3.98 -6.04
CA GLY A 142 9.32 2.77 -5.69
C GLY A 142 10.62 3.12 -4.97
N GLU A 143 11.36 4.12 -5.45
CA GLU A 143 12.59 4.62 -4.82
C GLU A 143 12.34 5.12 -3.39
N SER A 144 11.23 5.83 -3.16
CA SER A 144 10.88 6.33 -1.82
C SER A 144 10.63 5.19 -0.82
N LYS A 145 9.94 4.14 -1.25
CA LYS A 145 9.69 2.95 -0.40
C LYS A 145 10.98 2.16 -0.15
N TRP A 146 11.81 1.98 -1.18
CA TRP A 146 13.12 1.35 -1.01
C TRP A 146 14.03 2.12 -0.05
N SER A 147 14.02 3.45 -0.12
CA SER A 147 14.78 4.30 0.81
C SER A 147 14.37 4.07 2.26
N LEU A 148 13.07 3.90 2.55
CA LEU A 148 12.59 3.59 3.89
C LEU A 148 12.98 2.18 4.35
N GLU A 149 12.93 1.17 3.48
CA GLU A 149 13.40 -0.17 3.83
C GLU A 149 14.88 -0.17 4.22
N ARG A 150 15.71 0.57 3.47
CA ARG A 150 17.12 0.74 3.79
C ARG A 150 17.36 1.49 5.11
N ALA A 151 16.58 2.53 5.37
CA ALA A 151 16.64 3.26 6.64
C ALA A 151 16.29 2.34 7.81
N LEU A 152 15.21 1.57 7.71
CA LEU A 152 14.81 0.59 8.73
C LEU A 152 15.88 -0.46 8.99
N HIS A 153 16.58 -0.95 7.95
CA HIS A 153 17.69 -1.86 8.10
C HIS A 153 18.80 -1.26 8.99
N TRP A 154 19.28 -0.05 8.68
CA TRP A 154 20.32 0.59 9.45
C TRP A 154 19.88 0.97 10.87
N VAL A 155 18.64 1.43 11.03
CA VAL A 155 18.08 1.75 12.35
C VAL A 155 17.95 0.49 13.20
N SER A 156 17.54 -0.63 12.60
CA SER A 156 17.49 -1.91 13.31
C SER A 156 18.87 -2.36 13.80
N GLU A 157 19.89 -2.27 12.96
CA GLU A 157 21.27 -2.66 13.31
C GLU A 157 21.87 -1.76 14.42
N SER A 158 21.56 -0.46 14.40
CA SER A 158 22.16 0.51 15.30
C SER A 158 21.35 0.78 16.57
N GLN A 159 20.02 0.70 16.50
CA GLN A 159 19.09 1.10 17.57
C GLN A 159 18.19 -0.03 18.05
N GLY A 160 18.20 -1.19 17.37
CA GLY A 160 17.47 -2.38 17.79
C GLY A 160 15.97 -2.37 17.47
N LEU A 161 15.45 -1.39 16.72
CA LEU A 161 14.06 -1.39 16.26
C LEU A 161 13.80 -2.59 15.34
N ARG A 162 12.88 -3.47 15.70
CA ARG A 162 12.50 -4.61 14.85
C ARG A 162 11.50 -4.18 13.78
N TYR A 163 11.64 -4.69 12.55
CA TYR A 163 10.75 -4.31 11.47
C TYR A 163 10.34 -5.47 10.56
N ALA A 164 9.17 -5.32 9.92
CA ALA A 164 8.82 -6.06 8.72
C ALA A 164 8.49 -5.09 7.59
N SER A 165 8.96 -5.41 6.38
CA SER A 165 8.56 -4.73 5.14
C SER A 165 7.68 -5.68 4.33
N LEU A 166 6.42 -5.31 4.11
CA LEU A 166 5.50 -6.07 3.28
C LEU A 166 5.44 -5.43 1.89
N ARG A 167 6.06 -6.09 0.92
CA ARG A 167 6.13 -5.67 -0.49
C ARG A 167 4.95 -6.28 -1.23
N TYR A 168 3.82 -5.62 -1.19
CA TYR A 168 2.63 -6.15 -1.86
C TYR A 168 2.47 -5.61 -3.29
N PHE A 169 1.78 -6.41 -4.07
CA PHE A 169 1.44 -6.11 -5.45
C PHE A 169 0.19 -5.23 -5.49
N ASN A 170 -0.88 -5.60 -6.16
CA ASN A 170 -2.05 -4.74 -6.24
C ASN A 170 -3.09 -5.15 -5.19
N ALA A 171 -3.31 -4.30 -4.20
CA ALA A 171 -4.42 -4.51 -3.28
C ALA A 171 -5.76 -4.33 -4.02
N ALA A 172 -6.74 -5.19 -3.71
CA ALA A 172 -8.06 -5.15 -4.30
C ALA A 172 -9.12 -5.66 -3.33
N GLY A 173 -10.38 -5.35 -3.59
CA GLY A 173 -11.50 -5.82 -2.77
C GLY A 173 -11.91 -4.81 -1.70
N ALA A 174 -12.71 -5.29 -0.77
CA ALA A 174 -13.28 -4.48 0.31
C ALA A 174 -13.58 -5.35 1.53
N SER A 175 -13.73 -4.75 2.71
CA SER A 175 -14.43 -5.37 3.83
C SER A 175 -15.95 -5.16 3.67
N GLU A 176 -16.74 -5.64 4.63
CA GLU A 176 -18.18 -5.37 4.64
C GLU A 176 -18.50 -3.88 4.81
N MET A 177 -17.61 -3.13 5.46
CA MET A 177 -17.84 -1.74 5.84
C MET A 177 -16.95 -0.74 5.11
N ARG A 178 -15.83 -1.17 4.51
CA ARG A 178 -14.79 -0.29 3.96
C ARG A 178 -14.29 -0.79 2.62
N GLY A 179 -14.02 0.16 1.72
CA GLY A 179 -13.51 -0.11 0.39
C GLY A 179 -12.56 0.97 -0.09
N GLU A 180 -12.12 0.83 -1.32
CA GLU A 180 -11.23 1.79 -1.96
C GLU A 180 -12.03 3.03 -2.41
N HIS A 181 -11.53 4.21 -2.01
CA HIS A 181 -12.07 5.51 -2.40
C HIS A 181 -10.93 6.53 -2.50
N HIS A 182 -10.46 6.78 -3.70
CA HIS A 182 -9.43 7.77 -3.99
C HIS A 182 -9.96 8.89 -4.89
N GLU A 183 -9.45 10.10 -4.68
CA GLU A 183 -9.72 11.25 -5.54
C GLU A 183 -8.39 11.92 -5.93
N PRO A 184 -8.00 11.85 -7.24
CA PRO A 184 -8.65 11.11 -8.32
C PRO A 184 -8.45 9.60 -8.23
N GLU A 185 -9.43 8.80 -8.68
CA GLU A 185 -9.28 7.36 -8.81
C GLU A 185 -8.49 6.98 -10.06
N THR A 186 -7.51 6.09 -9.91
CA THR A 186 -6.62 5.67 -11.00
C THR A 186 -6.42 4.15 -11.08
N HIS A 187 -6.95 3.40 -10.12
CA HIS A 187 -6.80 1.95 -10.05
C HIS A 187 -7.82 1.25 -10.94
N LEU A 188 -7.39 0.14 -11.56
CA LEU A 188 -8.16 -0.54 -12.60
C LEU A 188 -9.54 -1.01 -12.11
N ILE A 189 -9.59 -1.74 -10.99
CA ILE A 189 -10.83 -2.37 -10.51
C ILE A 189 -11.89 -1.32 -10.17
N PRO A 190 -11.60 -0.27 -9.37
CA PRO A 190 -12.56 0.81 -9.13
C PRO A 190 -13.05 1.49 -10.40
N LEU A 191 -12.15 1.81 -11.35
CA LEU A 191 -12.53 2.43 -12.62
C LEU A 191 -13.45 1.52 -13.46
N VAL A 192 -13.17 0.23 -13.54
CA VAL A 192 -14.01 -0.76 -14.22
C VAL A 192 -15.40 -0.82 -13.57
N LEU A 193 -15.49 -0.78 -12.25
CA LEU A 193 -16.75 -0.76 -11.52
C LEU A 193 -17.50 0.58 -11.69
N GLN A 194 -16.81 1.71 -11.84
CA GLN A 194 -17.43 2.99 -12.18
C GLN A 194 -18.05 2.96 -13.58
N VAL A 195 -17.43 2.27 -14.56
CA VAL A 195 -18.05 2.04 -15.87
C VAL A 195 -19.28 1.15 -15.74
N ALA A 196 -19.19 0.04 -15.01
CA ALA A 196 -20.30 -0.87 -14.80
C ALA A 196 -21.50 -0.20 -14.10
N SER A 197 -21.25 0.78 -13.20
CA SER A 197 -22.29 1.56 -12.52
C SER A 197 -22.80 2.78 -13.32
N GLY A 198 -22.20 3.05 -14.49
CA GLY A 198 -22.61 4.16 -15.37
C GLY A 198 -22.04 5.53 -14.98
N HIS A 199 -21.07 5.59 -14.06
CA HIS A 199 -20.37 6.83 -13.70
C HIS A 199 -19.31 7.23 -14.73
N LEU A 200 -18.78 6.25 -15.49
CA LEU A 200 -17.87 6.46 -16.60
C LEU A 200 -18.42 5.81 -17.86
N GLU A 201 -18.12 6.40 -19.04
CA GLU A 201 -18.59 5.90 -20.33
C GLU A 201 -17.82 4.66 -20.78
N HIS A 202 -16.52 4.60 -20.50
CA HIS A 202 -15.63 3.51 -20.91
C HIS A 202 -14.42 3.38 -19.98
N ILE A 203 -13.78 2.22 -20.01
CA ILE A 203 -12.47 2.00 -19.42
C ILE A 203 -11.38 2.17 -20.47
N THR A 204 -10.31 2.91 -20.14
CA THR A 204 -9.14 3.02 -21.01
C THR A 204 -8.12 1.94 -20.69
N ILE A 205 -7.79 1.10 -21.67
CA ILE A 205 -6.70 0.12 -21.61
C ILE A 205 -5.43 0.81 -22.13
N PHE A 206 -4.42 0.94 -21.30
CA PHE A 206 -3.17 1.62 -21.64
C PHE A 206 -2.16 0.69 -22.32
N GLY A 207 -2.29 0.54 -23.64
CA GLY A 207 -1.52 -0.38 -24.48
C GLY A 207 -2.15 -1.75 -24.59
N ASP A 208 -2.16 -2.30 -25.80
CA ASP A 208 -2.66 -3.62 -26.15
C ASP A 208 -1.64 -4.43 -26.99
N ASP A 209 -0.40 -3.98 -26.98
CA ASP A 209 0.72 -4.53 -27.74
C ASP A 209 1.89 -5.00 -26.83
N TYR A 210 1.62 -5.28 -25.54
CA TYR A 210 2.61 -5.88 -24.64
C TYR A 210 2.86 -7.36 -25.02
N ASP A 211 4.06 -7.85 -24.70
CA ASP A 211 4.42 -9.27 -24.85
C ASP A 211 3.73 -10.11 -23.75
N THR A 212 2.42 -10.27 -23.90
CA THR A 212 1.51 -11.01 -23.01
C THR A 212 0.45 -11.72 -23.85
N PRO A 213 -0.26 -12.74 -23.34
CA PRO A 213 -1.20 -13.52 -24.10
C PRO A 213 -2.30 -12.74 -24.81
N ASP A 214 -2.76 -11.62 -24.25
CA ASP A 214 -3.83 -10.78 -24.81
C ASP A 214 -3.39 -9.36 -25.16
N GLY A 215 -2.06 -9.10 -25.07
CA GLY A 215 -1.45 -7.81 -25.36
C GLY A 215 -1.58 -6.77 -24.25
N THR A 216 -2.29 -7.06 -23.14
CA THR A 216 -2.44 -6.12 -22.02
C THR A 216 -1.55 -6.47 -20.84
N CYS A 217 -1.27 -5.50 -19.96
CA CYS A 217 -0.43 -5.73 -18.78
C CYS A 217 -1.01 -6.80 -17.85
N ILE A 218 -0.12 -7.59 -17.24
CA ILE A 218 -0.48 -8.60 -16.23
C ILE A 218 -0.06 -8.09 -14.85
N ARG A 219 -0.99 -8.17 -13.90
CA ARG A 219 -0.78 -7.76 -12.50
C ARG A 219 -1.25 -8.84 -11.55
N ASP A 220 -0.56 -8.94 -10.42
CA ASP A 220 -0.97 -9.78 -9.29
C ASP A 220 -1.87 -8.98 -8.36
N TYR A 221 -2.97 -9.57 -7.95
CA TYR A 221 -3.94 -8.96 -7.05
C TYR A 221 -4.04 -9.75 -5.77
N VAL A 222 -3.97 -9.04 -4.64
CA VAL A 222 -4.17 -9.60 -3.30
C VAL A 222 -5.42 -8.97 -2.69
N HIS A 223 -6.28 -9.79 -2.09
CA HIS A 223 -7.45 -9.25 -1.41
C HIS A 223 -7.02 -8.43 -0.19
N VAL A 224 -7.62 -7.26 -0.02
CA VAL A 224 -7.22 -6.31 1.03
C VAL A 224 -7.36 -6.88 2.45
N LEU A 225 -8.31 -7.80 2.67
CA LEU A 225 -8.43 -8.51 3.96
C LEU A 225 -7.27 -9.48 4.20
N ASP A 226 -6.83 -10.23 3.17
CA ASP A 226 -5.67 -11.12 3.27
C ASP A 226 -4.39 -10.29 3.51
N LEU A 227 -4.30 -9.12 2.85
CA LEU A 227 -3.21 -8.18 3.08
C LEU A 227 -3.22 -7.64 4.52
N ALA A 228 -4.38 -7.29 5.07
CA ALA A 228 -4.52 -6.84 6.45
C ALA A 228 -4.13 -7.96 7.44
N GLU A 229 -4.56 -9.19 7.21
CA GLU A 229 -4.14 -10.35 8.02
C GLU A 229 -2.63 -10.58 7.96
N ALA A 230 -2.00 -10.44 6.78
CA ALA A 230 -0.55 -10.54 6.65
C ALA A 230 0.17 -9.49 7.52
N HIS A 231 -0.34 -8.24 7.59
CA HIS A 231 0.19 -7.21 8.48
C HIS A 231 0.05 -7.58 9.96
N VAL A 232 -1.09 -8.16 10.35
CA VAL A 232 -1.30 -8.63 11.74
C VAL A 232 -0.36 -9.78 12.09
N LEU A 233 -0.17 -10.74 11.18
CA LEU A 233 0.77 -11.84 11.38
C LEU A 233 2.21 -11.33 11.51
N ALA A 234 2.60 -10.34 10.71
CA ALA A 234 3.92 -9.73 10.78
C ALA A 234 4.23 -9.12 12.16
N LEU A 235 3.24 -8.58 12.90
CA LEU A 235 3.44 -8.10 14.26
C LEU A 235 3.97 -9.17 15.22
N THR A 236 3.57 -10.40 15.03
CA THR A 236 3.99 -11.50 15.89
C THR A 236 5.31 -12.10 15.45
N ASP A 237 5.59 -12.11 14.14
CA ASP A 237 6.77 -12.74 13.58
C ASP A 237 8.05 -11.89 13.74
N VAL A 238 7.95 -10.58 13.80
CA VAL A 238 9.11 -9.67 13.97
C VAL A 238 9.69 -9.60 15.39
N LYS A 239 9.29 -10.47 16.31
CA LYS A 239 9.77 -10.44 17.70
C LYS A 239 11.29 -10.57 17.82
N GLU A 240 11.87 -11.48 17.06
CA GLU A 240 13.28 -11.86 17.18
C GLU A 240 14.14 -11.42 15.98
N HIS A 241 13.52 -11.36 14.79
CA HIS A 241 14.22 -11.09 13.53
C HIS A 241 13.44 -10.12 12.67
N ASN A 242 14.15 -9.31 11.91
CA ASN A 242 13.53 -8.50 10.86
C ASN A 242 13.02 -9.40 9.73
N ARG A 243 11.99 -8.93 9.03
CA ARG A 243 11.35 -9.68 7.95
C ARG A 243 11.11 -8.82 6.73
N ILE A 244 11.18 -9.46 5.58
CA ILE A 244 10.73 -8.90 4.30
C ILE A 244 9.87 -9.98 3.65
N TYR A 245 8.68 -9.59 3.20
CA TYR A 245 7.73 -10.49 2.55
C TYR A 245 7.19 -9.89 1.28
N ASN A 246 7.15 -10.67 0.22
CA ASN A 246 6.31 -10.37 -0.94
C ASN A 246 4.90 -10.87 -0.65
N ILE A 247 3.92 -10.01 -0.85
CA ILE A 247 2.50 -10.35 -0.63
C ILE A 247 1.76 -10.23 -1.95
N GLY A 248 1.50 -11.35 -2.57
CA GLY A 248 0.76 -11.52 -3.82
C GLY A 248 0.02 -12.86 -3.82
N ASN A 249 -0.66 -13.15 -4.89
CA ASN A 249 -1.39 -14.42 -5.09
C ASN A 249 -0.56 -15.43 -5.90
N GLY A 250 0.51 -14.97 -6.58
CA GLY A 250 1.32 -15.81 -7.48
C GLY A 250 0.64 -16.14 -8.80
N ALA A 251 -0.58 -15.62 -9.03
CA ALA A 251 -1.31 -15.76 -10.30
C ALA A 251 -1.60 -14.36 -10.85
N GLY A 252 -1.00 -14.05 -12.00
CA GLY A 252 -1.24 -12.77 -12.65
C GLY A 252 -2.56 -12.75 -13.44
N PHE A 253 -3.19 -11.58 -13.47
CA PHE A 253 -4.39 -11.34 -14.29
C PHE A 253 -4.13 -10.18 -15.24
N SER A 254 -4.49 -10.35 -16.51
CA SER A 254 -4.41 -9.28 -17.49
C SER A 254 -5.50 -8.23 -17.28
N VAL A 255 -5.30 -7.04 -17.83
CA VAL A 255 -6.33 -5.98 -17.77
C VAL A 255 -7.66 -6.48 -18.38
N ARG A 256 -7.62 -7.21 -19.51
CA ARG A 256 -8.82 -7.76 -20.15
C ARG A 256 -9.50 -8.81 -19.27
N GLN A 257 -8.74 -9.69 -18.63
CA GLN A 257 -9.32 -10.68 -17.71
C GLN A 257 -10.05 -10.03 -16.54
N VAL A 258 -9.53 -8.92 -15.99
CA VAL A 258 -10.21 -8.16 -14.93
C VAL A 258 -11.51 -7.54 -15.45
N ILE A 259 -11.51 -6.96 -16.64
CA ILE A 259 -12.69 -6.38 -17.27
C ILE A 259 -13.75 -7.47 -17.54
N ASP A 260 -13.34 -8.63 -18.05
CA ASP A 260 -14.24 -9.75 -18.35
C ASP A 260 -14.84 -10.36 -17.07
N ALA A 261 -14.06 -10.47 -16.01
CA ALA A 261 -14.54 -10.85 -14.69
C ALA A 261 -15.60 -9.87 -14.17
N ALA A 262 -15.36 -8.57 -14.29
CA ALA A 262 -16.33 -7.55 -13.90
C ALA A 262 -17.62 -7.61 -14.74
N ARG A 263 -17.53 -7.84 -16.06
CA ARG A 263 -18.71 -8.08 -16.94
C ARG A 263 -19.51 -9.28 -16.48
N SER A 264 -18.82 -10.38 -16.16
CA SER A 264 -19.45 -11.62 -15.71
C SER A 264 -20.19 -11.44 -14.39
N VAL A 265 -19.57 -10.77 -13.42
CA VAL A 265 -20.14 -10.58 -12.07
C VAL A 265 -21.28 -9.56 -12.07
N THR A 266 -21.12 -8.45 -12.79
CA THR A 266 -22.10 -7.35 -12.77
C THR A 266 -23.24 -7.54 -13.77
N GLY A 267 -23.03 -8.36 -14.80
CA GLY A 267 -23.95 -8.49 -15.93
C GLY A 267 -24.08 -7.22 -16.79
N LYS A 268 -23.11 -6.30 -16.67
CA LYS A 268 -23.13 -5.01 -17.37
C LYS A 268 -22.16 -4.98 -18.54
N ALA A 269 -22.52 -4.22 -19.58
CA ALA A 269 -21.59 -3.86 -20.62
C ALA A 269 -20.53 -2.90 -20.04
N ILE A 270 -19.25 -3.20 -20.30
CA ILE A 270 -18.11 -2.35 -19.90
C ILE A 270 -17.36 -2.02 -21.21
N PRO A 271 -17.68 -0.88 -21.86
CA PRO A 271 -16.98 -0.45 -23.08
C PRO A 271 -15.51 -0.19 -22.81
N GLU A 272 -14.66 -0.57 -23.77
CA GLU A 272 -13.21 -0.41 -23.73
C GLU A 272 -12.76 0.61 -24.78
N GLN A 273 -11.71 1.38 -24.45
CA GLN A 273 -10.97 2.21 -25.39
C GLN A 273 -9.48 1.94 -25.20
N ILE A 274 -8.74 1.77 -26.31
CA ILE A 274 -7.30 1.59 -26.26
C ILE A 274 -6.64 2.98 -26.24
N GLY A 275 -5.78 3.19 -25.23
CA GLY A 275 -4.91 4.34 -25.10
C GLY A 275 -3.44 3.97 -25.30
N PRO A 276 -2.52 4.96 -25.39
CA PRO A 276 -1.09 4.70 -25.46
C PRO A 276 -0.59 4.02 -24.16
N ARG A 277 0.51 3.27 -24.25
CA ARG A 277 1.17 2.70 -23.06
C ARG A 277 1.51 3.78 -22.03
N ARG A 278 1.35 3.49 -20.76
CA ARG A 278 1.89 4.32 -19.69
C ARG A 278 3.40 4.17 -19.64
N HIS A 279 4.10 5.29 -19.51
CA HIS A 279 5.56 5.26 -19.38
C HIS A 279 5.97 4.56 -18.06
N GLY A 280 6.86 3.58 -18.18
CA GLY A 280 7.39 2.84 -17.02
C GLY A 280 6.56 1.64 -16.55
N ASP A 281 5.40 1.37 -17.17
CA ASP A 281 4.61 0.18 -16.83
C ASP A 281 5.28 -1.09 -17.37
N PRO A 282 5.64 -2.07 -16.50
CA PRO A 282 6.12 -3.37 -16.95
C PRO A 282 4.97 -4.18 -17.56
N SER A 283 5.28 -5.06 -18.53
CA SER A 283 4.30 -5.98 -19.11
C SER A 283 3.70 -6.92 -18.06
N THR A 284 4.53 -7.39 -17.13
CA THR A 284 4.14 -8.35 -16.08
C THR A 284 4.76 -7.95 -14.74
N LEU A 285 3.95 -8.02 -13.68
CA LEU A 285 4.37 -7.82 -12.30
C LEU A 285 3.58 -8.80 -11.42
N VAL A 286 4.20 -9.93 -11.07
CA VAL A 286 3.59 -11.09 -10.36
C VAL A 286 4.56 -11.63 -9.32
N ALA A 287 4.05 -12.02 -8.11
CA ALA A 287 4.82 -12.59 -7.01
C ALA A 287 5.28 -14.03 -7.30
#